data_f076b4da9abdee4b290de4e94a8ccd6b
#
_entry.id   f076b4da9abdee4b290de4e94a8ccd6b
#
_cell.length_a   1.000
_cell.length_b   1.000
_cell.length_c   1.000
_cell.angle_alpha   90.00
_cell.angle_beta   90.00
_cell.angle_gamma   90.00
#
_symmetry.space_group_name_H-M   'P 1'
#
loop_
_entity.id
_entity.type
_entity.pdbx_description
1 polymer ?
#
loop_
_entity_poly.entity_id
_entity_poly.type
_entity_poly.pdbx_seq_one_letter_code
_entity_poly.pdbx_strand_id
1 'polypeptide(L)' 'MVLLSSLYNANSGQLFALAAAFSAALAQGQSSDQLARLGAFFTIVGDTLALYSLDPDLASSALNPGDTP' A
#
# COMPACT_ATOMS: atom_id res chain seq x y z
N MET A 1 -10.12 -6.24 11.06
CA MET A 1 -9.83 -4.81 10.95
C MET A 1 -10.80 -4.15 9.98
N VAL A 2 -11.49 -3.14 10.48
CA VAL A 2 -12.55 -2.47 9.70
C VAL A 2 -11.98 -1.83 8.44
N LEU A 3 -10.80 -1.18 8.54
CA LEU A 3 -10.19 -0.52 7.38
C LEU A 3 -9.88 -1.50 6.26
N LEU A 4 -9.25 -2.62 6.59
CA LEU A 4 -8.91 -3.61 5.58
C LEU A 4 -10.15 -4.23 4.95
N SER A 5 -11.19 -4.49 5.77
CA SER A 5 -12.46 -5.00 5.24
C SER A 5 -13.08 -4.02 4.25
N SER A 6 -13.03 -2.72 4.58
CA SER A 6 -13.54 -1.68 3.69
C SER A 6 -12.77 -1.65 2.38
N LEU A 7 -11.44 -1.79 2.44
CA LEU A 7 -10.61 -1.81 1.24
C LEU A 7 -10.95 -2.99 0.34
N TYR A 8 -11.09 -4.18 0.91
CA TYR A 8 -11.33 -5.38 0.13
C TYR A 8 -12.72 -5.42 -0.49
N ASN A 9 -13.69 -4.79 0.15
CA ASN A 9 -15.08 -4.82 -0.30
C ASN A 9 -15.47 -3.57 -1.09
N ALA A 10 -14.59 -2.59 -1.21
CA ALA A 10 -14.89 -1.34 -1.88
C ALA A 10 -14.87 -1.51 -3.40
N ASN A 11 -15.78 -0.83 -4.11
CA ASN A 11 -15.67 -0.72 -5.55
C ASN A 11 -14.57 0.30 -5.91
N SER A 12 -14.27 0.44 -7.20
CA SER A 12 -13.17 1.31 -7.65
C SER A 12 -13.33 2.76 -7.20
N GLY A 13 -14.55 3.29 -7.27
CA GLY A 13 -14.82 4.66 -6.83
C GLY A 13 -14.60 4.83 -5.33
N GLN A 14 -15.06 3.86 -4.55
CA GLN A 14 -14.86 3.87 -3.09
C GLN A 14 -13.40 3.75 -2.73
N LEU A 15 -12.65 2.92 -3.46
CA LEU A 15 -11.21 2.78 -3.25
C LEU A 15 -10.50 4.10 -3.50
N PHE A 16 -10.85 4.77 -4.58
CA PHE A 16 -10.26 6.07 -4.90
C PHE A 16 -10.56 7.07 -3.79
N ALA A 17 -11.80 7.14 -3.33
CA ALA A 17 -12.20 8.07 -2.28
C ALA A 17 -11.47 7.78 -0.97
N LEU A 18 -11.35 6.50 -0.60
CA LEU A 18 -10.64 6.09 0.61
C LEU A 18 -9.16 6.45 0.51
N ALA A 19 -8.56 6.19 -0.63
CA ALA A 19 -7.15 6.51 -0.85
C ALA A 19 -6.90 8.01 -0.76
N ALA A 20 -7.80 8.82 -1.36
CA ALA A 20 -7.68 10.27 -1.32
C ALA A 20 -7.82 10.79 0.11
N ALA A 21 -8.79 10.29 0.87
CA ALA A 21 -8.99 10.71 2.25
C ALA A 21 -7.80 10.30 3.13
N PHE A 22 -7.30 9.10 2.95
CA PHE A 22 -6.15 8.60 3.70
C PHE A 22 -4.91 9.43 3.39
N SER A 23 -4.70 9.73 2.10
CA SER A 23 -3.57 10.56 1.68
C SER A 23 -3.64 11.95 2.27
N ALA A 24 -4.83 12.56 2.27
CA ALA A 24 -5.02 13.88 2.85
C ALA A 24 -4.73 13.88 4.34
N ALA A 25 -5.15 12.83 5.05
CA ALA A 25 -4.89 12.69 6.48
C ALA A 25 -3.38 12.56 6.75
N LEU A 26 -2.69 11.75 5.95
CA LEU A 26 -1.24 11.60 6.08
C LEU A 26 -0.49 12.89 5.77
N ALA A 27 -1.04 13.70 4.87
CA ALA A 27 -0.37 14.93 4.44
C ALA A 27 -0.42 16.03 5.49
N GLN A 28 -1.29 15.93 6.48
CA GLN A 28 -1.44 16.98 7.49
C GLN A 28 -0.13 17.18 8.26
N GLY A 29 0.34 18.43 8.29
CA GLY A 29 1.53 18.77 9.05
C GLY A 29 2.86 18.34 8.45
N GLN A 30 2.86 17.79 7.24
CA GLN A 30 4.07 17.30 6.58
C GLN A 30 4.66 18.36 5.66
N SER A 31 5.98 18.40 5.56
CA SER A 31 6.66 19.22 4.57
C SER A 31 6.57 18.58 3.19
N SER A 32 6.86 19.35 2.14
CA SER A 32 6.85 18.80 0.78
C SER A 32 7.88 17.70 0.63
N ASP A 33 9.02 17.79 1.29
CA ASP A 33 10.04 16.76 1.25
C ASP A 33 9.54 15.46 1.90
N GLN A 34 8.88 15.59 3.06
CA GLN A 34 8.29 14.44 3.74
C GLN A 34 7.19 13.80 2.90
N LEU A 35 6.37 14.61 2.24
CA LEU A 35 5.32 14.09 1.35
C LEU A 35 5.90 13.33 0.18
N ALA A 36 7.00 13.84 -0.39
CA ALA A 36 7.66 13.14 -1.50
C ALA A 36 8.17 11.77 -1.05
N ARG A 37 8.73 11.69 0.15
CA ARG A 37 9.22 10.42 0.70
C ARG A 37 8.09 9.45 0.98
N LEU A 38 7.00 9.94 1.54
CA LEU A 38 5.82 9.11 1.78
C LEU A 38 5.24 8.61 0.46
N GLY A 39 5.15 9.48 -0.54
CA GLY A 39 4.65 9.10 -1.85
C GLY A 39 5.49 8.01 -2.49
N ALA A 40 6.81 8.16 -2.41
CA ALA A 40 7.72 7.14 -2.95
C ALA A 40 7.54 5.81 -2.21
N PHE A 41 7.42 5.85 -0.89
CA PHE A 41 7.23 4.65 -0.09
C PHE A 41 5.94 3.91 -0.51
N PHE A 42 4.84 4.63 -0.59
CA PHE A 42 3.55 4.01 -0.94
C PHE A 42 3.50 3.54 -2.39
N THR A 43 4.22 4.22 -3.29
CA THR A 43 4.34 3.76 -4.68
C THR A 43 5.04 2.40 -4.72
N ILE A 44 6.11 2.25 -3.97
CA ILE A 44 6.84 0.98 -3.90
C ILE A 44 5.94 -0.11 -3.28
N VAL A 45 5.23 0.22 -2.20
CA VAL A 45 4.31 -0.71 -1.56
C VAL A 45 3.24 -1.17 -2.55
N GLY A 46 2.65 -0.21 -3.29
CA GLY A 46 1.61 -0.53 -4.26
C GLY A 46 2.11 -1.42 -5.38
N ASP A 47 3.27 -1.09 -5.94
CA ASP A 47 3.86 -1.88 -7.02
C ASP A 47 4.24 -3.28 -6.54
N THR A 48 4.76 -3.37 -5.34
CA THR A 48 5.15 -4.66 -4.76
C THR A 48 3.93 -5.54 -4.49
N LEU A 49 2.86 -4.94 -3.98
CA LEU A 49 1.61 -5.67 -3.78
C LEU A 49 1.04 -6.20 -5.09
N ALA A 50 1.14 -5.40 -6.15
CA ALA A 50 0.70 -5.84 -7.47
C ALA A 50 1.51 -7.04 -7.95
N LEU A 51 2.81 -7.03 -7.69
CA LEU A 51 3.68 -8.17 -8.03
C LEU A 51 3.26 -9.40 -7.24
N TYR A 52 3.02 -9.25 -5.94
CA TYR A 52 2.60 -10.39 -5.10
C TYR A 52 1.21 -10.91 -5.48
N SER A 53 0.38 -10.09 -6.10
CA SER A 53 -0.91 -10.55 -6.58
C SER A 53 -0.76 -11.58 -7.71
N LEU A 54 0.35 -11.51 -8.45
CA LEU A 54 0.66 -12.47 -9.51
C LEU A 54 1.22 -13.76 -8.95
N ASP A 55 1.95 -13.68 -7.84
CA ASP A 55 2.58 -14.83 -7.21
C ASP A 55 2.70 -14.59 -5.71
N PRO A 56 1.68 -14.98 -4.93
CA PRO A 56 1.70 -14.75 -3.48
C PRO A 56 2.86 -15.42 -2.75
N ASP A 57 3.47 -16.45 -3.33
CA ASP A 57 4.60 -17.12 -2.69
C ASP A 57 5.82 -16.23 -2.61
N LEU A 58 5.92 -15.23 -3.49
CA LEU A 58 7.01 -14.25 -3.42
C LEU A 58 7.00 -13.47 -2.12
N ALA A 59 5.80 -13.18 -1.59
CA ALA A 59 5.70 -12.44 -0.33
C ALA A 59 6.29 -13.23 0.83
N SER A 60 6.03 -14.55 0.86
CA SER A 60 6.62 -15.43 1.88
C SER A 60 8.13 -15.47 1.76
N SER A 61 8.65 -15.57 0.55
CA SER A 61 10.09 -15.58 0.32
C SER A 61 10.75 -14.29 0.76
N ALA A 62 10.10 -13.15 0.53
CA ALA A 62 10.63 -11.85 0.92
C ALA A 62 10.73 -11.71 2.44
N LEU A 63 9.75 -12.28 3.18
CA LEU A 63 9.75 -12.23 4.63
C LEU A 63 10.70 -13.26 5.25
N ASN A 64 10.98 -14.34 4.54
CA ASN A 64 11.82 -15.43 5.02
C ASN A 64 12.93 -15.71 4.00
N PRO A 65 13.90 -14.80 3.84
CA PRO A 65 14.93 -14.95 2.80
C PRO A 65 15.79 -16.20 2.96
N GLY A 66 15.90 -16.74 4.17
CA GLY A 66 16.63 -17.97 4.43
C GLY A 66 15.96 -19.21 3.88
N ASP A 67 14.67 -19.14 3.58
CA ASP A 67 13.87 -20.25 3.04
C ASP A 67 13.77 -20.22 1.52
N THR A 68 14.38 -19.24 0.89
CA THR A 68 14.37 -19.12 -0.57
C THR A 68 15.18 -20.23 -1.20
N PRO A 69 14.60 -21.00 -2.10
CA PRO A 69 15.34 -22.08 -2.76
C PRO A 69 16.44 -21.56 -3.67
#